data_f57df0c0301365cb3363c71a0d881ba3
#
_entry.id   f57df0c0301365cb3363c71a0d881ba3
#
_cell.length_a   1.000
_cell.length_b   1.000
_cell.length_c   1.000
_cell.angle_alpha   90.00
_cell.angle_beta   90.00
_cell.angle_gamma   90.00
#
_symmetry.space_group_name_H-M   'P 1'
#
loop_
_entity.id
_entity.type
_entity.pdbx_description
1 polymer ?
#
loop_
_entity_poly.entity_id
_entity_poly.type
_entity_poly.pdbx_seq_one_letter_code
_entity_poly.pdbx_strand_id
1 'polypeptide(L)'
;MRFPGSKLLSEDLSTTTTPFEGVVRHCEDVNLSGYMEIAFGDAEGLMLFYLGEQINIIYRAGNEIFVSNEAALKLRNTAQARVGKVSIYELPLDVAHMLRGLSNRQEIFSEVLAPDPLKDLLKKLEQEGHTGSVEVITNKGIAMILLVRGRFSNCYFETEAGVTFEKGE
;
A
#
# COMPACT_ATOMS: atom_id res chain seq x y z
N MET A 1 -5.72 -8.91 2.14
CA MET A 1 -5.36 -7.76 3.03
C MET A 1 -6.35 -6.64 2.75
N ARG A 2 -6.98 -6.02 3.74
CA ARG A 2 -7.93 -4.92 3.49
C ARG A 2 -7.39 -3.62 4.06
N PHE A 3 -7.24 -2.62 3.22
CA PHE A 3 -6.87 -1.28 3.67
C PHE A 3 -8.07 -0.53 4.26
N PRO A 4 -7.85 0.36 5.24
CA PRO A 4 -8.91 1.15 5.84
C PRO A 4 -9.67 1.97 4.80
N GLY A 5 -11.00 2.02 4.94
CA GLY A 5 -11.87 2.78 4.03
C GLY A 5 -11.98 2.21 2.61
N SER A 6 -11.44 1.01 2.36
CA SER A 6 -11.54 0.38 1.05
C SER A 6 -13.00 0.03 0.71
N LYS A 7 -13.40 0.35 -0.53
CA LYS A 7 -14.71 0.01 -1.10
C LYS A 7 -14.51 -1.01 -2.21
N LEU A 8 -15.20 -2.14 -2.11
CA LEU A 8 -15.19 -3.17 -3.13
C LEU A 8 -15.88 -2.65 -4.40
N LEU A 9 -15.18 -2.68 -5.53
CA LEU A 9 -15.72 -2.33 -6.85
C LEU A 9 -16.12 -3.58 -7.66
N SER A 10 -15.27 -4.61 -7.62
CA SER A 10 -15.50 -5.89 -8.30
C SER A 10 -14.93 -7.02 -7.48
N GLU A 11 -15.60 -8.16 -7.47
CA GLU A 11 -15.20 -9.33 -6.69
C GLU A 11 -15.13 -10.58 -7.57
N ASP A 12 -14.11 -11.40 -7.31
CA ASP A 12 -13.95 -12.75 -7.90
C ASP A 12 -14.00 -12.81 -9.44
N LEU A 13 -13.52 -11.75 -10.14
CA LEU A 13 -13.38 -11.79 -11.60
C LEU A 13 -12.39 -12.90 -11.98
N SER A 14 -12.84 -13.86 -12.78
CA SER A 14 -11.96 -14.94 -13.26
C SER A 14 -11.05 -14.48 -14.37
N THR A 15 -9.74 -14.76 -14.27
CA THR A 15 -8.77 -14.48 -15.34
C THR A 15 -9.00 -15.32 -16.61
N THR A 16 -9.86 -16.35 -16.56
CA THR A 16 -10.30 -17.09 -17.76
C THR A 16 -11.25 -16.28 -18.64
N THR A 17 -12.12 -15.49 -18.03
CA THR A 17 -13.11 -14.68 -18.77
C THR A 17 -12.67 -13.25 -18.96
N THR A 18 -11.82 -12.75 -18.07
CA THR A 18 -11.30 -11.37 -18.11
C THR A 18 -9.77 -11.45 -18.02
N PRO A 19 -9.04 -11.34 -19.15
CA PRO A 19 -7.59 -11.41 -19.14
C PRO A 19 -6.97 -10.43 -18.15
N PHE A 20 -5.96 -10.88 -17.38
CA PHE A 20 -5.31 -10.10 -16.35
C PHE A 20 -4.87 -8.71 -16.84
N GLU A 21 -4.19 -8.64 -18.01
CA GLU A 21 -3.73 -7.36 -18.59
C GLU A 21 -4.91 -6.44 -18.97
N GLY A 22 -6.07 -7.00 -19.30
CA GLY A 22 -7.29 -6.23 -19.56
C GLY A 22 -7.84 -5.59 -18.28
N VAL A 23 -7.77 -6.30 -17.15
CA VAL A 23 -8.17 -5.75 -15.84
C VAL A 23 -7.22 -4.64 -15.42
N VAL A 24 -5.89 -4.84 -15.56
CA VAL A 24 -4.89 -3.83 -15.26
C VAL A 24 -5.15 -2.56 -16.08
N ARG A 25 -5.29 -2.69 -17.40
CA ARG A 25 -5.60 -1.56 -18.28
C ARG A 25 -6.90 -0.86 -17.90
N HIS A 26 -7.94 -1.60 -17.54
CA HIS A 26 -9.17 -0.99 -17.07
C HIS A 26 -8.94 -0.12 -15.82
N CYS A 27 -8.16 -0.60 -14.83
CA CYS A 27 -7.81 0.19 -13.65
C CYS A 27 -7.05 1.48 -14.01
N GLU A 28 -6.17 1.43 -15.01
CA GLU A 28 -5.45 2.59 -15.55
C GLU A 28 -6.43 3.57 -16.24
N ASP A 29 -7.28 3.08 -17.14
CA ASP A 29 -8.21 3.88 -17.93
C ASP A 29 -9.26 4.63 -17.07
N VAL A 30 -9.72 4.01 -15.97
CA VAL A 30 -10.67 4.64 -15.03
C VAL A 30 -9.98 5.50 -13.98
N ASN A 31 -8.66 5.69 -14.07
CA ASN A 31 -7.85 6.42 -13.08
C ASN A 31 -8.05 5.92 -11.65
N LEU A 32 -8.04 4.60 -11.47
CA LEU A 32 -8.26 3.98 -10.16
C LEU A 32 -7.26 4.54 -9.13
N SER A 33 -7.77 5.00 -8.00
CA SER A 33 -7.00 5.16 -6.76
C SER A 33 -7.43 4.06 -5.82
N GLY A 34 -6.60 3.02 -5.68
CA GLY A 34 -7.02 1.80 -5.01
C GLY A 34 -6.06 0.65 -5.19
N TYR A 35 -6.58 -0.56 -5.13
CA TYR A 35 -5.76 -1.76 -5.33
C TYR A 35 -6.56 -2.90 -5.96
N MET A 36 -5.81 -3.76 -6.60
CA MET A 36 -6.28 -5.03 -7.15
C MET A 36 -5.60 -6.17 -6.40
N GLU A 37 -6.39 -7.09 -5.90
CA GLU A 37 -5.92 -8.37 -5.36
C GLU A 37 -6.17 -9.47 -6.40
N ILE A 38 -5.20 -10.39 -6.54
CA ILE A 38 -5.36 -11.57 -7.36
C ILE A 38 -4.91 -12.81 -6.59
N ALA A 39 -5.76 -13.83 -6.52
CA ALA A 39 -5.51 -15.08 -5.83
C ALA A 39 -5.42 -16.25 -6.82
N PHE A 40 -4.38 -17.09 -6.67
CA PHE A 40 -4.12 -18.29 -7.49
C PHE A 40 -4.18 -19.60 -6.69
N GLY A 41 -4.76 -19.58 -5.51
CA GLY A 41 -4.80 -20.71 -4.58
C GLY A 41 -3.64 -20.68 -3.58
N ASP A 42 -2.43 -20.97 -4.01
CA ASP A 42 -1.19 -20.99 -3.18
C ASP A 42 -0.32 -19.75 -3.34
N ALA A 43 -0.72 -18.83 -4.20
CA ALA A 43 -0.04 -17.56 -4.42
C ALA A 43 -1.05 -16.42 -4.52
N GLU A 44 -0.61 -15.22 -4.16
CA GLU A 44 -1.41 -14.01 -4.21
C GLU A 44 -0.60 -12.83 -4.72
N GLY A 45 -1.27 -11.92 -5.42
CA GLY A 45 -0.70 -10.65 -5.87
C GLY A 45 -1.54 -9.49 -5.37
N LEU A 46 -0.87 -8.39 -5.05
CA LEU A 46 -1.47 -7.10 -4.76
C LEU A 46 -0.84 -6.06 -5.68
N MET A 47 -1.65 -5.29 -6.37
CA MET A 47 -1.21 -4.19 -7.22
C MET A 47 -1.90 -2.90 -6.77
N LEU A 48 -1.10 -1.92 -6.38
CA LEU A 48 -1.56 -0.61 -5.90
C LEU A 48 -1.58 0.40 -7.04
N PHE A 49 -2.63 1.22 -7.09
CA PHE A 49 -2.84 2.29 -8.07
C PHE A 49 -3.08 3.63 -7.39
N TYR A 50 -2.55 4.69 -7.98
CA TYR A 50 -2.86 6.07 -7.63
C TYR A 50 -3.16 6.86 -8.91
N LEU A 51 -4.39 7.32 -9.07
CA LEU A 51 -4.88 8.00 -10.29
C LEU A 51 -4.55 7.22 -11.58
N GLY A 52 -4.74 5.89 -11.54
CA GLY A 52 -4.44 4.98 -12.66
C GLY A 52 -2.97 4.57 -12.79
N GLU A 53 -2.04 5.25 -12.14
CA GLU A 53 -0.62 4.89 -12.15
C GLU A 53 -0.36 3.70 -11.21
N GLN A 54 0.32 2.66 -11.68
CA GLN A 54 0.79 1.56 -10.85
C GLN A 54 1.93 2.04 -9.94
N ILE A 55 1.69 2.08 -8.64
CA ILE A 55 2.66 2.62 -7.66
C ILE A 55 3.45 1.56 -6.93
N ASN A 56 2.89 0.38 -6.75
CA ASN A 56 3.60 -0.74 -6.15
C ASN A 56 2.93 -2.08 -6.51
N ILE A 57 3.73 -3.15 -6.50
CA ILE A 57 3.26 -4.51 -6.70
C ILE A 57 3.92 -5.39 -5.65
N ILE A 58 3.12 -6.24 -5.03
CA ILE A 58 3.56 -7.27 -4.08
C ILE A 58 3.07 -8.61 -4.61
N TYR A 59 3.93 -9.61 -4.63
CA TYR A 59 3.58 -10.98 -4.97
C TYR A 59 4.07 -11.92 -3.88
N ARG A 60 3.20 -12.78 -3.40
CA ARG A 60 3.50 -13.78 -2.37
C ARG A 60 3.25 -15.18 -2.93
N ALA A 61 4.19 -16.08 -2.71
CA ALA A 61 4.07 -17.51 -3.03
C ALA A 61 4.67 -18.33 -1.90
N GLY A 62 3.84 -19.03 -1.14
CA GLY A 62 4.26 -19.70 0.08
C GLY A 62 4.84 -18.70 1.10
N ASN A 63 6.10 -18.91 1.50
CA ASN A 63 6.81 -18.02 2.43
C ASN A 63 7.64 -16.91 1.74
N GLU A 64 7.65 -16.87 0.41
CA GLU A 64 8.40 -15.87 -0.34
C GLU A 64 7.54 -14.65 -0.65
N ILE A 65 8.12 -13.45 -0.47
CA ILE A 65 7.48 -12.18 -0.79
C ILE A 65 8.40 -11.42 -1.75
N PHE A 66 7.83 -11.00 -2.86
CA PHE A 66 8.50 -10.20 -3.89
C PHE A 66 7.81 -8.84 -3.99
N VAL A 67 8.57 -7.80 -4.34
CA VAL A 67 8.06 -6.42 -4.46
C VAL A 67 8.50 -5.77 -5.76
N SER A 68 7.79 -4.74 -6.18
CA SER A 68 8.12 -3.91 -7.35
C SER A 68 8.27 -4.72 -8.65
N ASN A 69 9.36 -4.52 -9.40
CA ASN A 69 9.58 -5.12 -10.73
C ASN A 69 9.63 -6.65 -10.71
N GLU A 70 10.24 -7.23 -9.69
CA GLU A 70 10.29 -8.68 -9.54
C GLU A 70 8.91 -9.28 -9.28
N ALA A 71 8.13 -8.64 -8.41
CA ALA A 71 6.75 -9.01 -8.17
C ALA A 71 5.90 -8.89 -9.44
N ALA A 72 6.08 -7.83 -10.23
CA ALA A 72 5.39 -7.62 -11.48
C ALA A 72 5.62 -8.77 -12.48
N LEU A 73 6.88 -9.16 -12.63
CA LEU A 73 7.25 -10.25 -13.54
C LEU A 73 6.65 -11.58 -13.07
N LYS A 74 6.78 -11.91 -11.79
CA LYS A 74 6.24 -13.16 -11.22
C LYS A 74 4.71 -13.19 -11.31
N LEU A 75 4.03 -12.09 -11.00
CA LEU A 75 2.59 -11.98 -11.06
C LEU A 75 2.07 -12.19 -12.49
N ARG A 76 2.66 -11.53 -13.49
CA ARG A 76 2.31 -11.70 -14.91
C ARG A 76 2.51 -13.12 -15.38
N ASN A 77 3.66 -13.72 -15.09
CA ASN A 77 3.95 -15.11 -15.46
C ASN A 77 2.95 -16.08 -14.83
N THR A 78 2.61 -15.88 -13.57
CA THR A 78 1.62 -16.70 -12.88
C THR A 78 0.22 -16.52 -13.48
N ALA A 79 -0.19 -15.28 -13.78
CA ALA A 79 -1.48 -14.99 -14.38
C ALA A 79 -1.64 -15.53 -15.81
N GLN A 80 -0.53 -15.70 -16.56
CA GLN A 80 -0.51 -16.36 -17.86
C GLN A 80 -0.59 -17.90 -17.76
N ALA A 81 0.00 -18.48 -16.72
CA ALA A 81 0.08 -19.92 -16.54
C ALA A 81 -1.10 -20.53 -15.76
N ARG A 82 -1.78 -19.72 -14.94
CA ARG A 82 -2.79 -20.19 -13.97
C ARG A 82 -4.02 -19.29 -13.96
N VAL A 83 -5.16 -19.93 -13.67
CA VAL A 83 -6.41 -19.20 -13.44
C VAL A 83 -6.36 -18.55 -12.07
N GLY A 84 -6.63 -17.25 -12.01
CA GLY A 84 -6.75 -16.48 -10.79
C GLY A 84 -8.12 -15.85 -10.63
N LYS A 85 -8.41 -15.42 -9.40
CA LYS A 85 -9.58 -14.63 -9.05
C LYS A 85 -9.11 -13.21 -8.70
N VAL A 86 -9.66 -12.21 -9.36
CA VAL A 86 -9.31 -10.81 -9.19
C VAL A 86 -10.41 -10.08 -8.45
N SER A 87 -10.04 -9.30 -7.43
CA SER A 87 -10.92 -8.37 -6.73
C SER A 87 -10.34 -6.96 -6.78
N ILE A 88 -11.17 -5.96 -7.04
CA ILE A 88 -10.77 -4.57 -7.21
C ILE A 88 -11.40 -3.73 -6.11
N TYR A 89 -10.60 -2.89 -5.48
CA TYR A 89 -11.00 -2.02 -4.39
C TYR A 89 -10.60 -0.57 -4.68
N GLU A 90 -11.52 0.36 -4.43
CA GLU A 90 -11.26 1.79 -4.39
C GLU A 90 -10.79 2.18 -2.99
N LEU A 91 -9.83 3.08 -2.90
CA LEU A 91 -9.35 3.69 -1.65
C LEU A 91 -9.71 5.18 -1.61
N PRO A 92 -9.93 5.74 -0.41
CA PRO A 92 -9.91 7.18 -0.24
C PRO A 92 -8.61 7.76 -0.82
N LEU A 93 -8.71 8.90 -1.51
CA LEU A 93 -7.59 9.47 -2.25
C LEU A 93 -6.39 9.80 -1.35
N ASP A 94 -6.64 10.22 -0.12
CA ASP A 94 -5.62 10.47 0.89
C ASP A 94 -4.87 9.19 1.31
N VAL A 95 -5.58 8.06 1.44
CA VAL A 95 -4.96 6.75 1.71
C VAL A 95 -4.11 6.28 0.54
N ALA A 96 -4.64 6.39 -0.69
CA ALA A 96 -3.90 6.03 -1.89
C ALA A 96 -2.64 6.92 -2.07
N HIS A 97 -2.74 8.22 -1.79
CA HIS A 97 -1.61 9.15 -1.82
C HIS A 97 -0.54 8.79 -0.78
N MET A 98 -0.94 8.42 0.42
CA MET A 98 -0.04 7.92 1.46
C MET A 98 0.72 6.67 0.98
N LEU A 99 0.01 5.68 0.43
CA LEU A 99 0.63 4.45 -0.08
C LEU A 99 1.60 4.72 -1.23
N ARG A 100 1.32 5.71 -2.10
CA ARG A 100 2.26 6.17 -3.11
C ARG A 100 3.56 6.72 -2.50
N GLY A 101 3.46 7.54 -1.47
CA GLY A 101 4.62 8.08 -0.74
C GLY A 101 5.49 6.96 -0.15
N LEU A 102 4.87 5.91 0.36
CA LEU A 102 5.58 4.76 0.93
C LEU A 102 6.27 3.90 -0.12
N SER A 103 5.70 3.79 -1.30
CA SER A 103 6.27 2.97 -2.39
C SER A 103 7.56 3.56 -2.96
N ASN A 104 7.72 4.88 -2.91
CA ASN A 104 8.86 5.63 -3.43
C ASN A 104 9.77 6.19 -2.33
N ARG A 105 9.74 5.59 -1.14
CA ARG A 105 10.50 6.09 0.00
C ARG A 105 12.01 5.95 -0.18
N GLN A 106 12.72 7.02 0.17
CA GLN A 106 14.13 6.98 0.51
C GLN A 106 14.26 7.08 2.01
N GLU A 107 14.88 6.09 2.64
CA GLU A 107 15.17 6.15 4.07
C GLU A 107 16.24 7.23 4.31
N ILE A 108 15.89 8.24 5.10
CA ILE A 108 16.79 9.33 5.47
C ILE A 108 17.29 9.22 6.91
N PHE A 109 16.63 8.37 7.72
CA PHE A 109 16.93 8.22 9.14
C PHE A 109 16.38 6.89 9.65
N SER A 110 17.18 6.15 10.42
CA SER A 110 16.75 4.92 11.08
C SER A 110 17.54 4.77 12.40
N GLU A 111 16.85 4.87 13.52
CA GLU A 111 17.43 4.68 14.85
C GLU A 111 16.43 4.05 15.82
N VAL A 112 16.96 3.42 16.87
CA VAL A 112 16.16 2.97 18.03
C VAL A 112 16.00 4.14 18.98
N LEU A 113 14.80 4.70 19.05
CA LEU A 113 14.48 5.87 19.86
C LEU A 113 13.66 5.51 21.10
N ALA A 114 13.93 6.22 22.21
CA ALA A 114 12.99 6.33 23.32
C ALA A 114 11.81 7.27 22.93
N PRO A 115 10.72 7.32 23.72
CA PRO A 115 9.54 8.16 23.37
C PRO A 115 9.83 9.67 23.24
N ASP A 116 10.68 10.23 24.13
CA ASP A 116 10.98 11.67 24.12
C ASP A 116 11.75 12.09 22.85
N PRO A 117 12.83 11.41 22.42
CA PRO A 117 13.48 11.68 21.14
C PRO A 117 12.57 11.58 19.90
N LEU A 118 11.57 10.71 19.91
CA LEU A 118 10.60 10.66 18.81
C LEU A 118 9.79 11.97 18.71
N LYS A 119 9.38 12.53 19.85
CA LYS A 119 8.67 13.82 19.87
C LYS A 119 9.54 14.95 19.35
N ASP A 120 10.83 14.95 19.70
CA ASP A 120 11.77 15.96 19.21
C ASP A 120 12.06 15.80 17.71
N LEU A 121 12.16 14.57 17.21
CA LEU A 121 12.26 14.28 15.79
C LEU A 121 11.04 14.82 15.02
N LEU A 122 9.82 14.55 15.50
CA LEU A 122 8.60 15.04 14.85
C LEU A 122 8.55 16.58 14.82
N LYS A 123 8.94 17.26 15.90
CA LYS A 123 9.04 18.72 15.95
C LYS A 123 10.08 19.26 14.95
N LYS A 124 11.24 18.59 14.84
CA LYS A 124 12.27 18.96 13.86
C LYS A 124 11.74 18.86 12.44
N LEU A 125 11.08 17.73 12.09
CA LEU A 125 10.47 17.52 10.77
C LEU A 125 9.38 18.54 10.47
N GLU A 126 8.61 18.96 11.49
CA GLU A 126 7.63 20.05 11.38
C GLU A 126 8.31 21.38 11.03
N GLN A 127 9.36 21.75 11.77
CA GLN A 127 10.12 23.00 11.55
C GLN A 127 10.80 23.04 10.18
N GLU A 128 11.30 21.92 9.71
CA GLU A 128 11.93 21.78 8.39
C GLU A 128 10.92 21.72 7.24
N GLY A 129 9.62 21.69 7.52
CA GLY A 129 8.58 21.56 6.51
C GLY A 129 8.64 20.24 5.75
N HIS A 130 9.08 19.18 6.41
CA HIS A 130 9.29 17.87 5.78
C HIS A 130 8.00 17.29 5.18
N THR A 131 8.12 16.68 4.00
CA THR A 131 7.04 15.88 3.39
C THR A 131 7.53 14.46 3.25
N GLY A 132 6.87 13.54 3.93
CA GLY A 132 7.26 12.14 3.97
C GLY A 132 6.51 11.36 5.04
N SER A 133 7.06 10.22 5.43
CA SER A 133 6.49 9.36 6.47
C SER A 133 7.50 9.05 7.57
N VAL A 134 6.99 8.91 8.78
CA VAL A 134 7.74 8.37 9.92
C VAL A 134 7.11 7.03 10.29
N GLU A 135 7.90 5.97 10.16
CA GLU A 135 7.51 4.62 10.59
C GLU A 135 8.03 4.39 12.01
N VAL A 136 7.14 4.01 12.91
CA VAL A 136 7.47 3.71 14.31
C VAL A 136 7.12 2.25 14.59
N ILE A 137 8.13 1.44 14.78
CA ILE A 137 7.99 0.02 15.09
C ILE A 137 8.14 -0.18 16.60
N THR A 138 7.15 -0.80 17.21
CA THR A 138 7.15 -1.13 18.64
C THR A 138 6.81 -2.61 18.85
N ASN A 139 6.94 -3.09 20.08
CA ASN A 139 6.48 -4.42 20.45
C ASN A 139 4.95 -4.60 20.44
N LYS A 140 4.18 -3.52 20.25
CA LYS A 140 2.71 -3.52 20.19
C LYS A 140 2.15 -3.37 18.79
N GLY A 141 2.98 -3.03 17.82
CA GLY A 141 2.56 -2.82 16.44
C GLY A 141 3.42 -1.81 15.71
N ILE A 142 2.98 -1.47 14.52
CA ILE A 142 3.63 -0.52 13.62
C ILE A 142 2.71 0.69 13.46
N ALA A 143 3.26 1.88 13.71
CA ALA A 143 2.60 3.14 13.40
C ALA A 143 3.30 3.81 12.21
N MET A 144 2.50 4.41 11.34
CA MET A 144 3.00 5.20 10.23
C MET A 144 2.35 6.57 10.25
N ILE A 145 3.17 7.60 10.40
CA ILE A 145 2.76 8.99 10.47
C ILE A 145 3.12 9.65 9.15
N LEU A 146 2.13 10.21 8.45
CA LEU A 146 2.35 10.97 7.22
C LEU A 146 2.44 12.46 7.56
N LEU A 147 3.50 13.09 7.07
CA LEU A 147 3.73 14.52 7.15
C LEU A 147 3.64 15.15 5.76
N VAL A 148 2.95 16.27 5.65
CA VAL A 148 2.90 17.09 4.43
C VAL A 148 3.31 18.52 4.80
N ARG A 149 4.47 18.95 4.28
CA ARG A 149 5.07 20.26 4.62
C ARG A 149 5.21 20.47 6.13
N GLY A 150 5.67 19.43 6.83
CA GLY A 150 5.85 19.42 8.28
C GLY A 150 4.57 19.18 9.09
N ARG A 151 3.40 19.29 8.49
CA ARG A 151 2.14 19.12 9.20
C ARG A 151 1.71 17.65 9.21
N PHE A 152 1.18 17.22 10.34
CA PHE A 152 0.53 15.91 10.47
C PHE A 152 -0.67 15.84 9.51
N SER A 153 -0.65 14.86 8.64
CA SER A 153 -1.74 14.63 7.68
C SER A 153 -2.58 13.42 8.08
N ASN A 154 -1.93 12.28 8.28
CA ASN A 154 -2.61 11.03 8.59
C ASN A 154 -1.71 10.16 9.47
N CYS A 155 -2.32 9.27 10.28
CA CYS A 155 -1.64 8.20 10.98
C CYS A 155 -2.33 6.87 10.73
N TYR A 156 -1.55 5.89 10.38
CA TYR A 156 -1.94 4.49 10.29
C TYR A 156 -1.31 3.75 11.45
N PHE A 157 -2.09 2.93 12.15
CA PHE A 157 -1.59 2.13 13.25
C PHE A 157 -2.10 0.69 13.12
N GLU A 158 -1.19 -0.26 13.05
CA GLU A 158 -1.46 -1.69 12.95
C GLU A 158 -1.01 -2.40 14.22
N THR A 159 -1.92 -3.16 14.83
CA THR A 159 -1.66 -4.01 16.00
C THR A 159 -2.22 -5.39 15.75
N GLU A 160 -1.98 -6.33 16.66
CA GLU A 160 -2.63 -7.65 16.66
C GLU A 160 -4.17 -7.55 16.71
N ALA A 161 -4.72 -6.48 17.29
CA ALA A 161 -6.17 -6.25 17.39
C ALA A 161 -6.80 -5.70 16.11
N GLY A 162 -6.00 -5.29 15.14
CA GLY A 162 -6.44 -4.73 13.87
C GLY A 162 -5.76 -3.42 13.50
N VAL A 163 -6.35 -2.74 12.53
CA VAL A 163 -5.83 -1.50 11.94
C VAL A 163 -6.72 -0.33 12.32
N THR A 164 -6.11 0.77 12.77
CA THR A 164 -6.77 2.07 12.97
C THR A 164 -6.16 3.12 12.08
N PHE A 165 -6.96 4.11 11.71
CA PHE A 165 -6.56 5.22 10.87
C PHE A 165 -7.08 6.53 11.47
N GLU A 166 -6.19 7.51 11.66
CA GLU A 166 -6.52 8.84 12.17
C GLU A 166 -6.13 9.88 11.14
N LYS A 167 -7.02 10.84 10.89
CA LYS A 167 -6.74 12.03 10.07
C LYS A 167 -6.23 13.16 10.92
N GLY A 168 -5.25 13.89 10.39
CA GLY A 168 -4.88 15.21 10.91
C GLY A 168 -6.00 16.24 10.63
N GLU A 169 -6.05 17.27 11.44
CA GLU A 169 -6.92 18.43 11.26
C GLU A 169 -6.37 19.38 10.18
#